data_c782eb841910288f6f8c43d0a2feba64
#
_entry.id   c782eb841910288f6f8c43d0a2feba64
#
_cell.length_a   1.000
_cell.length_b   1.000
_cell.length_c   1.000
_cell.angle_alpha   90.00
_cell.angle_beta   90.00
_cell.angle_gamma   90.00
#
_symmetry.space_group_name_H-M   'P 1'
#
loop_
_entity.id
_entity.type
_entity.pdbx_description
1 polymer ?
#
loop_
_entity_poly.entity_id
_entity_poly.type
_entity_poly.pdbx_seq_one_letter_code
_entity_poly.pdbx_strand_id
1 'polypeptide(L)'
;VEDNRSRRERRALATRAIEPAQLGLAGAAQLGCLHRQSGQDAKPEVEYLVTSRAAGKLSPEEFLNTDRQYWGVESGLHQRLDCSGFEDRLRVRHKGAVHILGLFARVGVALFVRWAKHQPRVRDRTYPTWREWNSGHRWHMIRQVVD
;
A
#
# COMPACT_ATOMS: atom_id res chain seq x y z
N VAL A 1 17.45 0.47 10.27
CA VAL A 1 17.95 1.18 9.09
C VAL A 1 17.65 0.34 7.88
N GLU A 2 16.93 0.88 6.95
CA GLU A 2 16.55 0.18 5.73
C GLU A 2 17.08 0.91 4.51
N ASP A 3 17.47 0.14 3.50
CA ASP A 3 17.90 0.68 2.21
C ASP A 3 16.74 0.55 1.22
N ASN A 4 16.11 1.66 0.87
CA ASN A 4 14.99 1.68 -0.06
C ASN A 4 15.37 2.46 -1.32
N ARG A 5 15.62 1.75 -2.43
CA ARG A 5 15.96 2.30 -3.74
C ARG A 5 17.10 3.34 -3.69
N SER A 6 18.22 2.99 -3.06
CA SER A 6 19.41 3.84 -2.88
C SER A 6 19.23 5.00 -1.88
N ARG A 7 18.16 5.04 -1.09
CA ARG A 7 17.99 5.97 0.02
C ARG A 7 18.04 5.21 1.33
N ARG A 8 18.99 5.56 2.19
CA ARG A 8 19.01 5.07 3.58
C ARG A 8 17.89 5.75 4.34
N GLU A 9 16.92 4.99 4.78
CA GLU A 9 15.83 5.46 5.60
C GLU A 9 15.98 4.91 7.02
N ARG A 10 15.93 5.81 8.00
CA ARG A 10 15.89 5.45 9.42
C ARG A 10 14.49 5.72 9.93
N ARG A 11 13.91 4.73 10.58
CA ARG A 11 12.63 4.85 11.27
C ARG A 11 12.81 4.42 12.71
N ALA A 12 12.29 5.23 13.64
CA ALA A 12 12.23 4.92 15.07
C ALA A 12 10.82 5.20 15.56
N LEU A 13 10.20 4.23 16.19
CA LEU A 13 8.86 4.34 16.77
C LEU A 13 8.94 4.22 18.27
N ALA A 14 8.52 5.26 18.99
CA ALA A 14 8.23 5.22 20.41
C ALA A 14 6.73 5.05 20.61
N THR A 15 6.32 4.16 21.53
CA THR A 15 4.90 3.91 21.77
C THR A 15 4.55 4.11 23.24
N ARG A 16 3.30 4.50 23.50
CA ARG A 16 2.75 4.70 24.84
C ARG A 16 1.30 4.22 24.88
N ALA A 17 0.93 3.48 25.91
CA ALA A 17 -0.48 3.21 26.21
C ALA A 17 -1.22 4.51 26.54
N ILE A 18 -2.44 4.62 26.08
CA ILE A 18 -3.31 5.79 26.30
C ILE A 18 -4.74 5.33 26.61
N GLU A 19 -5.46 6.20 27.31
CA GLU A 19 -6.89 6.07 27.46
C GLU A 19 -7.62 6.86 26.36
N PRO A 20 -8.76 6.35 25.84
CA PRO A 20 -9.53 7.02 24.78
C PRO A 20 -9.84 8.48 25.07
N ALA A 21 -10.13 8.80 26.34
CA ALA A 21 -10.47 10.15 26.80
C ALA A 21 -9.31 11.16 26.60
N GLN A 22 -8.06 10.72 26.59
CA GLN A 22 -6.89 11.59 26.43
C GLN A 22 -6.79 12.20 25.03
N LEU A 23 -7.33 11.53 24.01
CA LEU A 23 -7.32 11.99 22.63
C LEU A 23 -8.72 12.31 22.09
N GLY A 24 -9.79 12.03 22.87
CA GLY A 24 -11.16 12.13 22.36
C GLY A 24 -11.49 11.13 21.24
N LEU A 25 -10.70 10.07 21.09
CA LEU A 25 -10.88 9.04 20.06
C LEU A 25 -11.39 7.76 20.70
N ALA A 26 -12.63 7.39 20.41
CA ALA A 26 -13.22 6.16 20.93
C ALA A 26 -12.41 4.93 20.48
N GLY A 27 -12.05 4.07 21.47
CA GLY A 27 -11.29 2.86 21.22
C GLY A 27 -9.78 3.04 21.04
N ALA A 28 -9.24 4.26 21.13
CA ALA A 28 -7.78 4.47 21.12
C ALA A 28 -7.15 3.81 22.35
N ALA A 29 -6.11 2.99 22.16
CA ALA A 29 -5.45 2.25 23.22
C ALA A 29 -3.94 2.48 23.26
N GLN A 30 -3.33 2.89 22.15
CA GLN A 30 -1.90 3.14 22.06
C GLN A 30 -1.59 4.29 21.11
N LEU A 31 -0.68 5.16 21.52
CA LEU A 31 -0.12 6.25 20.71
C LEU A 31 1.30 5.90 20.31
N GLY A 32 1.62 6.07 19.04
CA GLY A 32 2.96 5.98 18.47
C GLY A 32 3.48 7.34 18.05
N CYS A 33 4.77 7.60 18.29
CA CYS A 33 5.50 8.73 17.73
C CYS A 33 6.58 8.16 16.81
N LEU A 34 6.39 8.31 15.51
CA LEU A 34 7.29 7.84 14.46
C LEU A 34 8.23 8.96 14.03
N HIS A 35 9.51 8.72 14.17
CA HIS A 35 10.57 9.55 13.60
C HIS A 35 11.06 8.90 12.32
N ARG A 36 10.98 9.62 11.21
CA ARG A 36 11.46 9.17 9.90
C ARG A 36 12.53 10.13 9.38
N GLN A 37 13.67 9.59 8.96
CA GLN A 37 14.74 10.34 8.34
C GLN A 37 15.18 9.65 7.05
N SER A 38 15.03 10.32 5.91
CA SER A 38 15.41 9.83 4.58
C SER A 38 16.70 10.51 4.12
N GLY A 39 17.84 9.80 4.26
CA GLY A 39 19.18 10.33 4.00
C GLY A 39 19.89 10.82 5.26
N GLN A 40 21.21 11.05 5.16
CA GLN A 40 22.01 11.44 6.32
C GLN A 40 21.77 12.89 6.76
N ASP A 41 21.51 13.78 5.79
CA ASP A 41 21.36 15.22 6.03
C ASP A 41 19.91 15.70 6.01
N ALA A 42 18.94 14.78 5.85
CA ALA A 42 17.54 15.14 5.82
C ALA A 42 17.03 15.47 7.23
N LYS A 43 16.24 16.52 7.34
CA LYS A 43 15.55 16.87 8.59
C LYS A 43 14.59 15.73 8.95
N PRO A 44 14.60 15.22 10.20
CA PRO A 44 13.69 14.18 10.60
C PRO A 44 12.23 14.67 10.57
N GLU A 45 11.37 13.86 9.99
CA GLU A 45 9.93 14.04 10.01
C GLU A 45 9.36 13.30 11.22
N VAL A 46 8.39 13.92 11.90
CA VAL A 46 7.69 13.33 13.05
C VAL A 46 6.23 13.12 12.68
N GLU A 47 5.75 11.91 12.87
CA GLU A 47 4.38 11.50 12.61
C GLU A 47 3.78 10.83 13.85
N TYR A 48 2.50 11.09 14.14
CA TYR A 48 1.80 10.47 15.25
C TYR A 48 0.82 9.45 14.74
N LEU A 49 0.89 8.25 15.30
CA LEU A 49 0.08 7.10 14.94
C LEU A 49 -0.81 6.72 16.13
N VAL A 50 -2.05 6.33 15.88
CA VAL A 50 -2.97 5.85 16.90
C VAL A 50 -3.53 4.49 16.51
N THR A 51 -3.63 3.59 17.48
CA THR A 51 -4.23 2.27 17.28
C THR A 51 -5.16 1.90 18.41
N SER A 52 -6.17 1.10 18.09
CA SER A 52 -7.07 0.48 19.08
C SER A 52 -6.49 -0.77 19.73
N ARG A 53 -5.33 -1.25 19.30
CA ARG A 53 -4.66 -2.39 19.93
C ARG A 53 -3.85 -1.94 21.16
N ALA A 54 -4.07 -2.63 22.28
CA ALA A 54 -3.33 -2.37 23.51
C ALA A 54 -1.84 -2.71 23.37
N ALA A 55 -0.98 -2.06 24.13
CA ALA A 55 0.48 -2.24 24.11
C ALA A 55 0.93 -3.70 24.35
N GLY A 56 0.19 -4.48 25.13
CA GLY A 56 0.45 -5.91 25.34
C GLY A 56 0.06 -6.81 24.16
N LYS A 57 -0.67 -6.27 23.14
CA LYS A 57 -1.12 -7.02 21.96
C LYS A 57 -0.50 -6.54 20.65
N LEU A 58 0.27 -5.47 20.70
CA LEU A 58 0.95 -4.89 19.55
C LEU A 58 2.26 -4.28 20.01
N SER A 59 3.36 -4.96 19.72
CA SER A 59 4.70 -4.44 20.01
C SER A 59 5.03 -3.23 19.12
N PRO A 60 6.01 -2.38 19.49
CA PRO A 60 6.43 -1.25 18.66
C PRO A 60 6.89 -1.67 17.25
N GLU A 61 7.54 -2.83 17.14
CA GLU A 61 7.99 -3.38 15.86
C GLU A 61 6.81 -3.80 14.97
N GLU A 62 5.84 -4.51 15.53
CA GLU A 62 4.61 -4.89 14.82
C GLU A 62 3.79 -3.66 14.43
N PHE A 63 3.74 -2.63 15.28
CA PHE A 63 3.06 -1.38 14.98
C PHE A 63 3.71 -0.68 13.78
N LEU A 64 5.04 -0.56 13.77
CA LEU A 64 5.79 0.00 12.65
C LEU A 64 5.58 -0.80 11.36
N ASN A 65 5.57 -2.13 11.43
CA ASN A 65 5.32 -2.99 10.28
C ASN A 65 3.88 -2.84 9.75
N THR A 66 2.91 -2.68 10.64
CA THR A 66 1.51 -2.45 10.26
C THR A 66 1.33 -1.12 9.55
N ASP A 67 1.96 -0.06 10.05
CA ASP A 67 2.01 1.25 9.40
C ASP A 67 2.58 1.16 7.98
N ARG A 68 3.68 0.45 7.80
CA ARG A 68 4.30 0.22 6.49
C ARG A 68 3.41 -0.55 5.53
N GLN A 69 2.68 -1.55 6.03
CA GLN A 69 1.73 -2.31 5.23
C GLN A 69 0.55 -1.45 4.80
N TYR A 70 0.09 -0.55 5.67
CA TYR A 70 -0.97 0.40 5.35
C TYR A 70 -0.57 1.35 4.21
N TRP A 71 0.64 1.93 4.26
CA TRP A 71 1.20 2.73 3.16
C TRP A 71 1.38 1.91 1.86
N GLY A 72 1.52 0.60 1.97
CA GLY A 72 1.54 -0.31 0.84
C GLY A 72 0.23 -0.34 0.04
N VAL A 73 -0.90 -0.01 0.65
CA VAL A 73 -2.19 0.12 -0.05
C VAL A 73 -2.16 1.32 -0.98
N GLU A 74 -1.67 2.48 -0.52
CA GLU A 74 -1.58 3.69 -1.34
C GLU A 74 -0.59 3.52 -2.49
N SER A 75 0.64 3.15 -2.21
CA SER A 75 1.68 2.97 -3.24
C SER A 75 1.46 1.71 -4.09
N GLY A 76 0.82 0.69 -3.53
CA GLY A 76 0.59 -0.59 -4.20
C GLY A 76 -0.71 -0.65 -5.01
N LEU A 77 -1.82 -0.16 -4.47
CA LEU A 77 -3.14 -0.25 -5.09
C LEU A 77 -3.55 1.07 -5.73
N HIS A 78 -3.69 2.15 -4.95
CA HIS A 78 -4.18 3.43 -5.46
C HIS A 78 -3.30 4.00 -6.55
N GLN A 79 -1.99 4.08 -6.34
CA GLN A 79 -1.07 4.53 -7.38
C GLN A 79 -1.17 3.73 -8.68
N ARG A 80 -1.42 2.41 -8.59
CA ARG A 80 -1.59 1.58 -9.80
C ARG A 80 -2.93 1.83 -10.49
N LEU A 81 -4.00 2.04 -9.74
CA LEU A 81 -5.30 2.37 -10.30
C LEU A 81 -5.27 3.75 -10.98
N ASP A 82 -4.68 4.75 -10.34
CA ASP A 82 -4.68 6.13 -10.80
C ASP A 82 -3.66 6.35 -11.92
N CYS A 83 -2.40 5.97 -11.69
CA CYS A 83 -1.33 6.25 -12.66
C CYS A 83 -1.28 5.25 -13.82
N SER A 84 -1.51 3.96 -13.56
CA SER A 84 -1.37 2.91 -14.57
C SER A 84 -2.71 2.45 -15.13
N GLY A 85 -3.77 2.45 -14.33
CA GLY A 85 -5.14 2.11 -14.71
C GLY A 85 -5.91 3.29 -15.29
N PHE A 86 -5.44 4.52 -15.06
CA PHE A 86 -6.10 5.77 -15.46
C PHE A 86 -7.52 5.92 -14.89
N GLU A 87 -7.77 5.40 -13.69
CA GLU A 87 -9.09 5.46 -13.06
C GLU A 87 -9.57 6.91 -12.89
N ASP A 88 -8.69 7.83 -12.53
CA ASP A 88 -8.97 9.27 -12.41
C ASP A 88 -9.35 9.96 -13.74
N ARG A 89 -9.02 9.35 -14.87
CA ARG A 89 -9.34 9.87 -16.20
C ARG A 89 -10.64 9.33 -16.77
N LEU A 90 -11.33 8.46 -16.04
CA LEU A 90 -12.61 7.90 -16.45
C LEU A 90 -13.68 9.01 -16.50
N ARG A 91 -14.22 9.26 -17.70
CA ARG A 91 -15.28 10.25 -17.93
C ARG A 91 -16.69 9.66 -17.78
N VAL A 92 -16.81 8.46 -17.24
CA VAL A 92 -18.09 7.77 -17.05
C VAL A 92 -18.82 8.40 -15.88
N ARG A 93 -20.04 8.88 -16.10
CA ARG A 93 -20.86 9.53 -15.05
C ARG A 93 -21.94 8.63 -14.47
N HIS A 94 -22.24 7.52 -15.11
CA HIS A 94 -23.26 6.58 -14.62
C HIS A 94 -22.72 5.78 -13.43
N LYS A 95 -23.36 5.93 -12.25
CA LYS A 95 -22.89 5.34 -10.99
C LYS A 95 -22.63 3.82 -11.08
N GLY A 96 -23.59 3.07 -11.65
CA GLY A 96 -23.44 1.62 -11.81
C GLY A 96 -22.27 1.22 -12.71
N ALA A 97 -22.04 1.96 -13.80
CA ALA A 97 -20.91 1.71 -14.69
C ALA A 97 -19.57 2.02 -14.01
N VAL A 98 -19.48 3.09 -13.21
CA VAL A 98 -18.28 3.41 -12.41
C VAL A 98 -17.94 2.28 -11.45
N HIS A 99 -18.94 1.74 -10.72
CA HIS A 99 -18.73 0.62 -9.81
C HIS A 99 -18.22 -0.63 -10.52
N ILE A 100 -18.82 -0.99 -11.65
CA ILE A 100 -18.41 -2.17 -12.43
C ILE A 100 -16.99 -1.98 -12.97
N LEU A 101 -16.68 -0.83 -13.55
CA LEU A 101 -15.33 -0.54 -14.04
C LEU A 101 -14.29 -0.56 -12.92
N GLY A 102 -14.62 0.01 -11.75
CA GLY A 102 -13.76 -0.06 -10.57
C GLY A 102 -13.52 -1.48 -10.07
N LEU A 103 -14.53 -2.37 -10.14
CA LEU A 103 -14.35 -3.79 -9.82
C LEU A 103 -13.38 -4.46 -10.81
N PHE A 104 -13.57 -4.26 -12.11
CA PHE A 104 -12.67 -4.80 -13.14
C PHE A 104 -11.24 -4.28 -12.98
N ALA A 105 -11.06 -2.99 -12.67
CA ALA A 105 -9.75 -2.41 -12.43
C ALA A 105 -9.05 -3.10 -11.24
N ARG A 106 -9.76 -3.34 -10.12
CA ARG A 106 -9.22 -4.02 -8.93
C ARG A 106 -8.87 -5.48 -9.21
N VAL A 107 -9.72 -6.19 -9.95
CA VAL A 107 -9.41 -7.56 -10.41
C VAL A 107 -8.16 -7.52 -11.30
N GLY A 108 -8.05 -6.57 -12.21
CA GLY A 108 -6.86 -6.39 -13.04
C GLY A 108 -5.58 -6.17 -12.22
N VAL A 109 -5.64 -5.34 -11.17
CA VAL A 109 -4.50 -5.15 -10.26
C VAL A 109 -4.16 -6.43 -9.49
N ALA A 110 -5.17 -7.19 -9.03
CA ALA A 110 -4.94 -8.45 -8.33
C ALA A 110 -4.24 -9.49 -9.23
N LEU A 111 -4.69 -9.62 -10.47
CA LEU A 111 -4.06 -10.49 -11.48
C LEU A 111 -2.64 -10.05 -11.79
N PHE A 112 -2.41 -8.74 -11.93
CA PHE A 112 -1.07 -8.19 -12.09
C PHE A 112 -0.16 -8.55 -10.92
N VAL A 113 -0.61 -8.38 -9.67
CA VAL A 113 0.19 -8.70 -8.48
C VAL A 113 0.54 -10.19 -8.44
N ARG A 114 -0.42 -11.08 -8.78
CA ARG A 114 -0.17 -12.53 -8.91
C ARG A 114 0.89 -12.80 -9.97
N TRP A 115 0.73 -12.25 -11.17
CA TRP A 115 1.68 -12.42 -12.27
C TRP A 115 3.08 -11.89 -11.93
N ALA A 116 3.16 -10.69 -11.33
CA ALA A 116 4.43 -10.04 -10.98
C ALA A 116 5.28 -10.88 -10.01
N LYS A 117 4.65 -11.65 -9.09
CA LYS A 117 5.37 -12.54 -8.18
C LYS A 117 6.15 -13.64 -8.90
N HIS A 118 5.71 -14.04 -10.08
CA HIS A 118 6.35 -15.10 -10.88
C HIS A 118 7.40 -14.57 -11.86
N GLN A 119 7.55 -13.24 -11.98
CA GLN A 119 8.56 -12.69 -12.87
C GLN A 119 9.95 -12.75 -12.23
N PRO A 120 10.98 -13.29 -12.93
CA PRO A 120 12.30 -13.48 -12.36
C PRO A 120 13.00 -12.13 -12.07
N ARG A 121 12.80 -11.13 -12.93
CA ARG A 121 13.48 -9.84 -12.83
C ARG A 121 12.54 -8.78 -12.25
N VAL A 122 12.99 -8.07 -11.22
CA VAL A 122 12.22 -6.99 -10.55
C VAL A 122 11.82 -5.88 -11.53
N ARG A 123 12.70 -5.53 -12.49
CA ARG A 123 12.43 -4.49 -13.50
C ARG A 123 11.24 -4.80 -14.40
N ASP A 124 10.94 -6.10 -14.60
CA ASP A 124 9.85 -6.55 -15.48
C ASP A 124 8.50 -6.62 -14.73
N ARG A 125 8.50 -6.44 -13.40
CA ARG A 125 7.31 -6.45 -12.53
C ARG A 125 6.55 -5.13 -12.58
N THR A 126 6.31 -4.60 -13.78
CA THR A 126 5.57 -3.34 -13.95
C THR A 126 4.19 -3.57 -14.56
N TYR A 127 3.24 -2.70 -14.22
CA TYR A 127 1.88 -2.79 -14.76
C TYR A 127 1.82 -2.60 -16.29
N PRO A 128 2.58 -1.68 -16.90
CA PRO A 128 2.69 -1.58 -18.37
C PRO A 128 3.20 -2.87 -19.02
N THR A 129 4.28 -3.47 -18.50
CA THR A 129 4.82 -4.73 -19.03
C THR A 129 3.79 -5.87 -18.97
N TRP A 130 3.03 -5.96 -17.87
CA TRP A 130 1.95 -6.91 -17.74
C TRP A 130 0.83 -6.70 -18.75
N ARG A 131 0.43 -5.44 -19.00
CA ARG A 131 -0.58 -5.12 -20.01
C ARG A 131 -0.12 -5.50 -21.41
N GLU A 132 1.13 -5.20 -21.76
CA GLU A 132 1.72 -5.56 -23.04
C GLU A 132 1.76 -7.07 -23.22
N TRP A 133 2.21 -7.80 -22.20
CA TRP A 133 2.22 -9.25 -22.20
C TRP A 133 0.80 -9.83 -22.44
N ASN A 134 -0.20 -9.33 -21.75
CA ASN A 134 -1.58 -9.78 -21.89
C ASN A 134 -2.18 -9.46 -23.26
N SER A 135 -1.79 -8.35 -23.89
CA SER A 135 -2.27 -8.02 -25.25
C SER A 135 -1.87 -9.06 -26.29
N GLY A 136 -0.70 -9.70 -26.09
CA GLY A 136 -0.22 -10.81 -26.91
C GLY A 136 -0.74 -12.19 -26.51
N HIS A 137 -1.25 -12.34 -25.27
CA HIS A 137 -1.58 -13.66 -24.68
C HIS A 137 -2.99 -13.71 -24.09
N ARG A 138 -4.01 -13.29 -24.87
CA ARG A 138 -5.40 -13.15 -24.40
C ARG A 138 -5.97 -14.39 -23.74
N TRP A 139 -5.71 -15.58 -24.27
CA TRP A 139 -6.20 -16.85 -23.72
C TRP A 139 -5.56 -17.22 -22.38
N HIS A 140 -4.35 -16.77 -22.15
CA HIS A 140 -3.68 -17.01 -20.88
C HIS A 140 -4.30 -16.20 -19.73
N MET A 141 -4.79 -15.00 -20.02
CA MET A 141 -5.52 -14.16 -19.05
C MET A 141 -6.81 -14.85 -18.59
N ILE A 142 -7.56 -15.43 -19.51
CA ILE A 142 -8.82 -16.12 -19.19
C ILE A 142 -8.56 -17.30 -18.24
N ARG A 143 -7.53 -18.09 -18.49
CA ARG A 143 -7.12 -19.20 -17.59
C ARG A 143 -6.74 -18.75 -16.19
N GLN A 144 -6.07 -17.61 -16.05
CA GLN A 144 -5.71 -17.09 -14.72
C GLN A 144 -6.91 -16.68 -13.85
N VAL A 145 -8.07 -16.46 -14.45
CA VAL A 145 -9.32 -16.12 -13.74
C VAL A 145 -10.12 -17.37 -13.36
N VAL A 146 -9.95 -18.46 -14.11
CA VAL A 146 -10.75 -19.70 -13.94
C VAL A 146 -10.05 -20.72 -13.03
N ASP A 147 -8.73 -20.70 -12.92
CA ASP A 147 -7.90 -21.48 -12.00
C ASP A 147 -7.70 -20.74 -10.66
#